data_82e4253ea9f494a68f1ca5cb4a9c3245
#
_entry.id   82e4253ea9f494a68f1ca5cb4a9c3245
#
_cell.length_a   1.000
_cell.length_b   1.000
_cell.length_c   1.000
_cell.angle_alpha   90.00
_cell.angle_beta   90.00
_cell.angle_gamma   90.00
#
_symmetry.space_group_name_H-M   'P 1'
#
loop_
_entity.id
_entity.type
_entity.pdbx_description
1 polymer ?
#
loop_
_entity_poly.entity_id
_entity_poly.type
_entity_poly.pdbx_seq_one_letter_code
_entity_poly.pdbx_strand_id
1 'polypeptide(L)'
;MKLCIFVLAIVAALVVASGHRDISVGAASAPSTPTMGAFVSSAKNKTGNLGGLAGADRLCQNLAAAVGLGDKTWRAYLSAERDPDNNNNPTDARSRIGAGPWFNANGLMVGKDLADLHARRGNSILFVDERGQPVPGNYPGSPKPTEHDILTGSTPEGTVMAGKTCNSWTSEASDVQARIGHADGIGLGGNTSGSSGSWNSSHDNQSCSDTTPRGGAGRIYCFAAK
;
A
#
# COMPACT_ATOMS: atom_id res chain seq x y z
N MET A 1 40.69 -7.55 -97.93
CA MET A 1 40.16 -6.40 -97.24
C MET A 1 38.82 -6.83 -96.67
N LYS A 2 38.74 -7.09 -95.34
CA LYS A 2 37.45 -7.53 -94.67
C LYS A 2 36.99 -6.38 -93.80
N LEU A 3 35.81 -5.89 -94.12
CA LEU A 3 35.10 -4.81 -93.35
C LEU A 3 34.40 -5.39 -92.17
N CYS A 4 34.83 -5.02 -91.00
CA CYS A 4 34.03 -5.38 -89.78
C CYS A 4 33.07 -4.27 -89.45
N ILE A 5 31.79 -4.62 -89.45
CA ILE A 5 30.66 -3.76 -89.05
C ILE A 5 30.45 -4.00 -87.53
N PHE A 6 30.69 -2.97 -86.70
CA PHE A 6 30.34 -3.00 -85.26
C PHE A 6 28.87 -2.59 -85.12
N VAL A 7 28.06 -3.49 -84.57
CA VAL A 7 26.66 -3.20 -84.19
C VAL A 7 26.72 -2.78 -82.72
N LEU A 8 26.31 -1.54 -82.49
CA LEU A 8 26.23 -0.99 -81.13
C LEU A 8 24.82 -1.31 -80.54
N ALA A 9 24.78 -2.20 -79.57
CA ALA A 9 23.52 -2.50 -78.86
C ALA A 9 23.36 -1.54 -77.65
N ILE A 10 22.33 -0.69 -77.69
CA ILE A 10 21.93 0.20 -76.62
C ILE A 10 21.04 -0.60 -75.66
N VAL A 11 21.52 -0.89 -74.48
CA VAL A 11 20.72 -1.48 -73.38
C VAL A 11 20.12 -0.33 -72.57
N ALA A 12 18.80 -0.14 -72.69
CA ALA A 12 18.04 0.77 -71.80
C ALA A 12 17.77 0.10 -70.46
N ALA A 13 18.40 0.58 -69.41
CA ALA A 13 18.12 0.14 -68.07
C ALA A 13 16.88 0.85 -67.51
N LEU A 14 15.81 0.09 -67.29
CA LEU A 14 14.64 0.56 -66.53
C LEU A 14 14.98 0.56 -65.05
N VAL A 15 15.08 1.74 -64.46
CA VAL A 15 15.18 1.90 -63.00
C VAL A 15 13.75 1.83 -62.44
N VAL A 16 13.39 0.69 -61.84
CA VAL A 16 12.16 0.56 -61.05
C VAL A 16 12.44 1.13 -59.64
N ALA A 17 11.93 2.32 -59.37
CA ALA A 17 11.97 2.90 -58.03
C ALA A 17 10.99 2.16 -57.10
N SER A 18 11.49 1.21 -56.32
CA SER A 18 10.76 0.55 -55.24
C SER A 18 10.60 1.53 -54.09
N GLY A 19 9.47 2.21 -53.99
CA GLY A 19 9.11 3.02 -52.82
C GLY A 19 8.89 2.12 -51.61
N HIS A 20 9.93 2.00 -50.75
CA HIS A 20 9.77 1.43 -49.43
C HIS A 20 9.00 2.44 -48.58
N ARG A 21 7.74 2.15 -48.28
CA ARG A 21 7.03 2.86 -47.21
C ARG A 21 7.50 2.24 -45.91
N ASP A 22 8.35 2.94 -45.18
CA ASP A 22 8.66 2.61 -43.79
C ASP A 22 7.40 2.78 -42.96
N ILE A 23 6.71 1.67 -42.72
CA ILE A 23 5.62 1.61 -41.72
C ILE A 23 6.34 1.58 -40.37
N SER A 24 6.54 2.75 -39.77
CA SER A 24 6.95 2.83 -38.37
C SER A 24 5.77 2.31 -37.52
N VAL A 25 5.83 1.04 -37.14
CA VAL A 25 4.99 0.47 -36.11
C VAL A 25 5.43 1.14 -34.80
N GLY A 26 4.65 2.14 -34.38
CA GLY A 26 4.84 2.75 -33.08
C GLY A 26 4.82 1.64 -32.02
N ALA A 27 5.95 1.42 -31.32
CA ALA A 27 6.01 0.50 -30.21
C ALA A 27 5.01 0.98 -29.17
N ALA A 28 3.91 0.23 -28.99
CA ALA A 28 3.01 0.45 -27.88
C ALA A 28 3.84 0.35 -26.60
N SER A 29 3.90 1.43 -25.82
CA SER A 29 4.56 1.42 -24.52
C SER A 29 3.94 0.31 -23.69
N ALA A 30 4.77 -0.58 -23.12
CA ALA A 30 4.29 -1.59 -22.19
C ALA A 30 3.49 -0.88 -21.07
N PRO A 31 2.36 -1.45 -20.62
CA PRO A 31 1.58 -0.86 -19.54
C PRO A 31 2.50 -0.67 -18.32
N SER A 32 2.63 0.57 -17.87
CA SER A 32 3.42 0.88 -16.68
C SER A 32 2.80 0.19 -15.46
N THR A 33 3.62 -0.49 -14.66
CA THR A 33 3.16 -1.03 -13.37
C THR A 33 2.59 0.11 -12.54
N PRO A 34 1.37 -0.04 -11.98
CA PRO A 34 0.78 1.01 -11.17
C PRO A 34 1.71 1.39 -10.01
N THR A 35 1.89 2.69 -9.79
CA THR A 35 2.76 3.16 -8.70
C THR A 35 2.12 2.84 -7.36
N MET A 36 2.92 2.31 -6.42
CA MET A 36 2.49 2.02 -5.05
C MET A 36 1.80 3.23 -4.40
N GLY A 37 0.67 2.96 -3.74
CA GLY A 37 -0.12 3.93 -3.01
C GLY A 37 -0.54 3.45 -1.62
N ALA A 38 -0.24 2.19 -1.26
CA ALA A 38 -0.53 1.65 0.07
C ALA A 38 0.48 0.56 0.45
N PHE A 39 0.83 0.50 1.75
CA PHE A 39 1.64 -0.58 2.34
C PHE A 39 1.41 -0.70 3.85
N VAL A 40 1.85 -1.80 4.45
CA VAL A 40 1.99 -1.95 5.91
C VAL A 40 3.43 -1.60 6.28
N SER A 41 3.65 -0.83 7.36
CA SER A 41 5.01 -0.48 7.76
C SER A 41 5.86 -1.72 8.03
N SER A 42 7.08 -1.79 7.48
CA SER A 42 8.07 -2.79 7.90
C SER A 42 8.63 -2.48 9.29
N ALA A 43 8.63 -1.21 9.67
CA ALA A 43 9.02 -0.76 11.00
C ALA A 43 8.00 -1.20 12.05
N LYS A 44 8.54 -1.54 13.22
CA LYS A 44 7.78 -2.01 14.39
C LYS A 44 7.88 -0.98 15.50
N ASN A 45 6.78 -0.79 16.24
CA ASN A 45 6.71 0.12 17.37
C ASN A 45 6.35 -0.68 18.63
N LYS A 46 7.23 -0.69 19.62
CA LYS A 46 6.99 -1.46 20.84
C LYS A 46 5.78 -0.98 21.62
N THR A 47 5.49 0.32 21.55
CA THR A 47 4.39 0.96 22.29
C THR A 47 3.39 1.64 21.37
N GLY A 48 2.24 2.02 21.90
CA GLY A 48 1.21 2.80 21.19
C GLY A 48 1.55 4.29 21.06
N ASN A 49 2.67 4.75 21.64
CA ASN A 49 3.16 6.10 21.46
C ASN A 49 3.92 6.23 20.14
N LEU A 50 3.22 6.69 19.11
CA LEU A 50 3.78 6.94 17.78
C LEU A 50 4.20 8.41 17.60
N GLY A 51 4.12 9.24 18.65
CA GLY A 51 4.27 10.70 18.53
C GLY A 51 3.08 11.38 17.90
N GLY A 52 1.86 10.86 18.15
CA GLY A 52 0.61 11.31 17.56
C GLY A 52 0.49 10.95 16.08
N LEU A 53 -0.52 11.50 15.41
CA LEU A 53 -0.70 11.33 13.96
C LEU A 53 0.51 11.85 13.17
N ALA A 54 1.07 12.99 13.58
CA ALA A 54 2.24 13.58 12.91
C ALA A 54 3.48 12.67 12.98
N GLY A 55 3.71 11.97 14.10
CA GLY A 55 4.81 11.00 14.24
C GLY A 55 4.61 9.79 13.36
N ALA A 56 3.39 9.24 13.33
CA ALA A 56 3.03 8.12 12.47
C ALA A 56 3.12 8.47 10.97
N ASP A 57 2.74 9.68 10.59
CA ASP A 57 2.88 10.17 9.20
C ASP A 57 4.34 10.28 8.79
N ARG A 58 5.21 10.81 9.66
CA ARG A 58 6.66 10.85 9.38
C ARG A 58 7.23 9.46 9.19
N LEU A 59 6.78 8.46 9.98
CA LEU A 59 7.18 7.07 9.77
C LEU A 59 6.79 6.57 8.38
N CYS A 60 5.54 6.76 7.96
CA CYS A 60 5.07 6.40 6.63
C CYS A 60 5.85 7.11 5.52
N GLN A 61 6.09 8.42 5.67
CA GLN A 61 6.86 9.23 4.71
C GLN A 61 8.30 8.73 4.56
N ASN A 62 8.97 8.40 5.67
CA ASN A 62 10.34 7.90 5.67
C ASN A 62 10.46 6.52 5.02
N LEU A 63 9.52 5.60 5.31
CA LEU A 63 9.51 4.27 4.70
C LEU A 63 9.26 4.35 3.19
N ALA A 64 8.32 5.19 2.75
CA ALA A 64 8.07 5.42 1.34
C ALA A 64 9.28 6.06 0.63
N ALA A 65 9.94 7.03 1.26
CA ALA A 65 11.16 7.65 0.72
C ALA A 65 12.30 6.64 0.56
N ALA A 66 12.42 5.68 1.48
CA ALA A 66 13.43 4.63 1.42
C ALA A 66 13.29 3.67 0.22
N VAL A 67 12.10 3.64 -0.41
CA VAL A 67 11.82 2.88 -1.65
C VAL A 67 11.58 3.79 -2.86
N GLY A 68 12.03 5.05 -2.80
CA GLY A 68 11.98 5.99 -3.93
C GLY A 68 10.64 6.67 -4.18
N LEU A 69 9.74 6.66 -3.19
CA LEU A 69 8.38 7.24 -3.30
C LEU A 69 8.16 8.42 -2.31
N GLY A 70 9.24 9.12 -1.98
CA GLY A 70 9.22 10.25 -1.06
C GLY A 70 8.61 11.54 -1.64
N ASP A 71 8.35 11.60 -2.93
CA ASP A 71 7.70 12.70 -3.64
C ASP A 71 6.19 12.80 -3.38
N LYS A 72 5.57 11.69 -2.93
CA LYS A 72 4.16 11.66 -2.54
C LYS A 72 4.00 12.04 -1.07
N THR A 73 2.82 12.55 -0.72
CA THR A 73 2.43 12.75 0.68
C THR A 73 1.88 11.44 1.25
N TRP A 74 2.55 10.90 2.25
CA TRP A 74 2.13 9.65 2.91
C TRP A 74 1.50 9.92 4.27
N ARG A 75 0.42 9.22 4.55
CA ARG A 75 -0.34 9.32 5.80
C ARG A 75 -0.54 7.94 6.41
N ALA A 76 -0.45 7.87 7.73
CA ALA A 76 -0.85 6.70 8.48
C ALA A 76 -2.38 6.58 8.49
N TYR A 77 -2.90 5.36 8.23
CA TYR A 77 -4.31 5.05 8.43
C TYR A 77 -4.58 4.85 9.92
N LEU A 78 -4.70 5.94 10.63
CA LEU A 78 -4.96 5.99 12.06
C LEU A 78 -6.06 6.99 12.35
N SER A 79 -7.06 6.58 13.14
CA SER A 79 -8.02 7.51 13.74
C SER A 79 -7.46 8.05 15.06
N ALA A 80 -7.79 9.29 15.39
CA ALA A 80 -7.42 9.92 16.64
C ALA A 80 -8.60 10.68 17.25
N GLU A 81 -8.76 10.61 18.57
CA GLU A 81 -9.82 11.33 19.30
C GLU A 81 -9.50 12.82 19.44
N ARG A 82 -8.20 13.14 19.39
CA ARG A 82 -7.69 14.52 19.39
C ARG A 82 -6.59 14.62 18.36
N ASP A 83 -6.75 15.56 17.45
CA ASP A 83 -5.77 15.86 16.42
C ASP A 83 -5.41 17.35 16.49
N PRO A 84 -4.18 17.72 16.89
CA PRO A 84 -3.76 19.11 16.94
C PRO A 84 -3.93 19.85 15.61
N ASP A 85 -3.72 19.14 14.48
CA ASP A 85 -3.87 19.72 13.14
C ASP A 85 -5.34 19.92 12.75
N ASN A 86 -6.29 19.33 13.51
CA ASN A 86 -7.73 19.49 13.38
C ASN A 86 -8.35 20.26 14.58
N ASN A 87 -7.65 21.25 15.10
CA ASN A 87 -8.10 22.05 16.26
C ASN A 87 -8.46 21.19 17.49
N ASN A 88 -7.75 20.08 17.72
CA ASN A 88 -8.01 19.07 18.75
C ASN A 88 -9.38 18.36 18.62
N ASN A 89 -10.03 18.41 17.46
CA ASN A 89 -11.19 17.60 17.16
C ASN A 89 -10.77 16.19 16.75
N PRO A 90 -11.70 15.20 16.82
CA PRO A 90 -11.46 13.88 16.29
C PRO A 90 -11.13 13.88 14.79
N THR A 91 -10.24 12.99 14.38
CA THR A 91 -9.88 12.78 12.97
C THR A 91 -10.03 11.30 12.62
N ASP A 92 -10.86 11.02 11.62
CA ASP A 92 -11.10 9.68 11.10
C ASP A 92 -9.97 9.23 10.17
N ALA A 93 -9.52 7.98 10.29
CA ALA A 93 -8.48 7.42 9.42
C ALA A 93 -8.85 7.50 7.94
N ARG A 94 -10.12 7.25 7.60
CA ARG A 94 -10.63 7.31 6.23
C ARG A 94 -10.49 8.69 5.57
N SER A 95 -10.56 9.76 6.35
CA SER A 95 -10.46 11.13 5.83
C SER A 95 -9.03 11.55 5.48
N ARG A 96 -8.03 10.77 5.91
CA ARG A 96 -6.61 11.13 5.81
C ARG A 96 -5.90 10.57 4.58
N ILE A 97 -6.47 9.55 3.95
CA ILE A 97 -5.78 8.72 2.96
C ILE A 97 -6.12 9.04 1.49
N GLY A 98 -6.89 10.09 1.23
CA GLY A 98 -7.29 10.45 -0.14
C GLY A 98 -8.45 9.60 -0.68
N ALA A 99 -8.57 9.53 -2.00
CA ALA A 99 -9.73 8.92 -2.68
C ALA A 99 -9.41 7.59 -3.40
N GLY A 100 -8.12 7.22 -3.54
CA GLY A 100 -7.70 6.06 -4.33
C GLY A 100 -7.54 6.38 -5.83
N PRO A 101 -7.33 5.38 -6.70
CA PRO A 101 -7.08 3.98 -6.31
C PRO A 101 -5.70 3.79 -5.67
N TRP A 102 -5.59 2.80 -4.80
CA TRP A 102 -4.32 2.45 -4.17
C TRP A 102 -3.85 1.07 -4.62
N PHE A 103 -2.56 0.97 -4.92
CA PHE A 103 -1.88 -0.27 -5.26
C PHE A 103 -0.79 -0.54 -4.25
N ASN A 104 -0.48 -1.81 -3.99
CA ASN A 104 0.66 -2.19 -3.16
C ASN A 104 1.97 -2.21 -3.95
N ALA A 105 3.09 -2.52 -3.29
CA ALA A 105 4.42 -2.59 -3.91
C ALA A 105 4.53 -3.65 -5.02
N ASN A 106 3.64 -4.65 -5.03
CA ASN A 106 3.59 -5.69 -6.06
C ASN A 106 2.62 -5.34 -7.22
N GLY A 107 2.09 -4.10 -7.27
CA GLY A 107 1.16 -3.63 -8.30
C GLY A 107 -0.27 -4.16 -8.17
N LEU A 108 -0.63 -4.81 -7.05
CA LEU A 108 -1.98 -5.30 -6.81
C LEU A 108 -2.86 -4.18 -6.22
N MET A 109 -4.09 -4.07 -6.69
CA MET A 109 -5.05 -3.06 -6.21
C MET A 109 -5.51 -3.38 -4.79
N VAL A 110 -5.13 -2.53 -3.83
CA VAL A 110 -5.56 -2.59 -2.43
C VAL A 110 -6.97 -2.05 -2.25
N GLY A 111 -7.33 -1.02 -2.98
CA GLY A 111 -8.68 -0.45 -3.01
C GLY A 111 -8.86 0.51 -4.18
N LYS A 112 -10.01 0.45 -4.84
CA LYS A 112 -10.36 1.34 -5.95
C LYS A 112 -10.71 2.73 -5.44
N ASP A 113 -11.44 2.78 -4.35
CA ASP A 113 -11.91 3.98 -3.65
C ASP A 113 -12.16 3.65 -2.15
N LEU A 114 -12.57 4.63 -1.37
CA LEU A 114 -12.85 4.45 0.06
C LEU A 114 -13.94 3.39 0.34
N ALA A 115 -14.97 3.31 -0.47
CA ALA A 115 -16.04 2.35 -0.27
C ALA A 115 -15.55 0.92 -0.53
N ASP A 116 -14.84 0.71 -1.65
CA ASP A 116 -14.23 -0.58 -1.98
C ASP A 116 -13.20 -1.01 -0.93
N LEU A 117 -12.33 -0.10 -0.46
CA LEU A 117 -11.32 -0.39 0.55
C LEU A 117 -11.95 -0.86 1.87
N HIS A 118 -12.99 -0.16 2.37
CA HIS A 118 -13.64 -0.52 3.64
C HIS A 118 -14.56 -1.74 3.54
N ALA A 119 -15.02 -2.10 2.33
CA ALA A 119 -15.75 -3.35 2.09
C ALA A 119 -14.83 -4.59 2.03
N ARG A 120 -13.50 -4.40 1.92
CA ARG A 120 -12.53 -5.50 1.80
C ARG A 120 -12.26 -6.16 3.15
N ARG A 121 -11.77 -7.39 3.05
CA ARG A 121 -11.21 -8.15 4.17
C ARG A 121 -9.68 -8.07 4.11
N GLY A 122 -9.02 -8.37 5.23
CA GLY A 122 -7.59 -8.58 5.26
C GLY A 122 -7.17 -9.67 4.26
N ASN A 123 -6.00 -9.48 3.65
CA ASN A 123 -5.45 -10.42 2.66
C ASN A 123 -3.93 -10.26 2.61
N SER A 124 -3.19 -11.32 2.89
CA SER A 124 -1.73 -11.32 3.00
C SER A 124 -0.99 -10.94 1.72
N ILE A 125 -1.62 -11.06 0.55
CA ILE A 125 -1.02 -10.64 -0.73
C ILE A 125 -1.32 -9.17 -1.07
N LEU A 126 -2.36 -8.58 -0.47
CA LEU A 126 -2.72 -7.17 -0.68
C LEU A 126 -2.02 -6.26 0.33
N PHE A 127 -2.02 -6.66 1.62
CA PHE A 127 -1.43 -5.87 2.69
C PHE A 127 0.02 -6.33 2.96
N VAL A 128 0.91 -5.94 2.06
CA VAL A 128 2.36 -6.19 2.14
C VAL A 128 3.09 -4.94 2.62
N ASP A 129 4.38 -5.08 2.98
CA ASP A 129 5.20 -3.93 3.38
C ASP A 129 5.63 -3.05 2.17
N GLU A 130 6.35 -1.97 2.43
CA GLU A 130 6.82 -1.03 1.40
C GLU A 130 7.78 -1.67 0.38
N ARG A 131 8.30 -2.87 0.66
CA ARG A 131 9.17 -3.66 -0.22
C ARG A 131 8.45 -4.81 -0.89
N GLY A 132 7.11 -4.92 -0.70
CA GLY A 132 6.30 -6.01 -1.25
C GLY A 132 6.41 -7.32 -0.48
N GLN A 133 7.00 -7.31 0.73
CA GLN A 133 7.09 -8.51 1.56
C GLN A 133 5.80 -8.73 2.35
N PRO A 134 5.29 -9.96 2.44
CA PRO A 134 4.10 -10.25 3.23
C PRO A 134 4.37 -10.05 4.72
N VAL A 135 3.38 -9.48 5.42
CA VAL A 135 3.41 -9.35 6.88
C VAL A 135 3.22 -10.73 7.51
N PRO A 136 4.06 -11.15 8.47
CA PRO A 136 3.88 -12.42 9.18
C PRO A 136 2.49 -12.54 9.79
N GLY A 137 1.77 -13.61 9.47
CA GLY A 137 0.36 -13.79 9.85
C GLY A 137 -0.03 -15.22 10.20
N ASN A 138 -1.33 -15.51 10.09
CA ASN A 138 -1.90 -16.82 10.33
C ASN A 138 -2.12 -17.64 9.05
N TYR A 139 -1.70 -17.16 7.88
CA TYR A 139 -1.77 -17.89 6.61
C TYR A 139 -0.73 -19.01 6.54
N PRO A 140 -0.98 -20.09 5.74
CA PRO A 140 -0.05 -21.23 5.59
C PRO A 140 1.33 -20.79 5.11
N GLY A 141 2.39 -21.29 5.77
CA GLY A 141 3.78 -20.98 5.42
C GLY A 141 4.27 -19.59 5.91
N SER A 142 3.45 -18.86 6.65
CA SER A 142 3.84 -17.56 7.21
C SER A 142 5.01 -17.69 8.20
N PRO A 143 6.00 -16.77 8.16
CA PRO A 143 7.03 -16.69 9.19
C PRO A 143 6.43 -16.44 10.59
N LYS A 144 7.22 -16.77 11.61
CA LYS A 144 6.86 -16.50 13.01
C LYS A 144 7.89 -15.55 13.64
N PRO A 145 7.49 -14.76 14.62
CA PRO A 145 6.16 -14.65 15.24
C PRO A 145 5.13 -14.00 14.30
N THR A 146 3.83 -14.22 14.57
CA THR A 146 2.73 -13.50 13.91
C THR A 146 2.78 -12.01 14.25
N GLU A 147 2.60 -11.13 13.26
CA GLU A 147 2.69 -9.67 13.37
C GLU A 147 1.57 -8.95 12.60
N HIS A 148 0.46 -9.64 12.34
CA HIS A 148 -0.62 -9.20 11.46
C HIS A 148 -1.62 -8.23 12.10
N ASP A 149 -1.52 -7.99 13.42
CA ASP A 149 -2.33 -7.01 14.14
C ASP A 149 -1.79 -5.61 13.87
N ILE A 150 -2.48 -4.88 13.02
CA ILE A 150 -2.09 -3.54 12.58
C ILE A 150 -2.88 -2.49 13.35
N LEU A 151 -2.20 -1.54 13.97
CA LEU A 151 -2.82 -0.44 14.72
C LEU A 151 -3.64 0.45 13.79
N THR A 152 -4.89 0.79 14.18
CA THR A 152 -5.77 1.65 13.38
C THR A 152 -6.59 2.63 14.21
N GLY A 153 -7.03 2.24 15.41
CA GLY A 153 -7.93 3.05 16.24
C GLY A 153 -9.30 3.29 15.59
N SER A 154 -9.71 2.44 14.64
CA SER A 154 -10.83 2.71 13.74
C SER A 154 -11.94 1.67 13.84
N THR A 155 -13.17 2.11 13.60
CA THR A 155 -14.31 1.24 13.27
C THR A 155 -14.10 0.58 11.90
N PRO A 156 -14.90 -0.43 11.50
CA PRO A 156 -14.84 -0.99 10.16
C PRO A 156 -15.00 0.05 9.05
N GLU A 157 -15.76 1.12 9.29
CA GLU A 157 -16.00 2.22 8.35
C GLU A 157 -14.84 3.24 8.30
N GLY A 158 -13.81 3.05 9.12
CA GLY A 158 -12.63 3.93 9.16
C GLY A 158 -12.83 5.22 9.94
N THR A 159 -13.87 5.28 10.79
CA THR A 159 -14.10 6.39 11.74
C THR A 159 -13.43 6.11 13.09
N VAL A 160 -13.33 7.11 13.95
CA VAL A 160 -12.72 6.98 15.28
C VAL A 160 -13.44 5.93 16.11
N MET A 161 -12.71 4.99 16.70
CA MET A 161 -13.20 4.14 17.77
C MET A 161 -12.82 4.73 19.12
N ALA A 162 -13.80 5.31 19.82
CA ALA A 162 -13.56 6.02 21.08
C ALA A 162 -12.91 5.13 22.16
N GLY A 163 -11.91 5.66 22.86
CA GLY A 163 -11.13 4.96 23.87
C GLY A 163 -10.16 3.89 23.33
N LYS A 164 -9.99 3.81 21.98
CA LYS A 164 -9.18 2.76 21.34
C LYS A 164 -8.11 3.31 20.38
N THR A 165 -7.50 4.41 20.78
CA THR A 165 -6.49 5.12 19.96
C THR A 165 -5.15 5.32 20.69
N CYS A 166 -4.88 4.61 21.78
CA CYS A 166 -3.72 4.88 22.65
C CYS A 166 -3.59 6.38 23.00
N ASN A 167 -4.70 7.01 23.41
CA ASN A 167 -4.80 8.46 23.64
C ASN A 167 -4.28 9.28 22.43
N SER A 168 -4.85 9.00 21.25
CA SER A 168 -4.43 9.65 20.00
C SER A 168 -2.95 9.41 19.67
N TRP A 169 -2.46 8.20 19.96
CA TRP A 169 -1.11 7.70 19.63
C TRP A 169 0.01 8.39 20.39
N THR A 170 -0.28 8.81 21.62
CA THR A 170 0.68 9.48 22.51
C THR A 170 0.91 8.71 23.83
N SER A 171 0.22 7.58 24.04
CA SER A 171 0.25 6.86 25.32
C SER A 171 1.07 5.57 25.26
N GLU A 172 1.81 5.32 26.34
CA GLU A 172 2.48 4.05 26.66
C GLU A 172 1.87 3.40 27.90
N ALA A 173 0.68 3.80 28.30
CA ALA A 173 0.03 3.30 29.49
C ALA A 173 -0.48 1.87 29.29
N SER A 174 -0.43 1.06 30.34
CA SER A 174 -0.82 -0.35 30.31
C SER A 174 -2.33 -0.58 30.38
N ASP A 175 -3.08 0.41 30.85
CA ASP A 175 -4.54 0.43 30.98
C ASP A 175 -5.25 1.06 29.79
N VAL A 176 -4.50 1.50 28.78
CA VAL A 176 -5.02 2.08 27.54
C VAL A 176 -4.80 1.08 26.38
N GLN A 177 -5.73 1.04 25.45
CA GLN A 177 -5.75 0.12 24.31
C GLN A 177 -5.91 0.84 22.97
N ALA A 178 -5.62 0.11 21.91
CA ALA A 178 -5.92 0.52 20.53
C ALA A 178 -6.74 -0.54 19.80
N ARG A 179 -7.62 -0.11 18.91
CA ARG A 179 -8.23 -0.98 17.90
C ARG A 179 -7.21 -1.37 16.87
N ILE A 180 -7.22 -2.66 16.48
CA ILE A 180 -6.36 -3.22 15.44
C ILE A 180 -7.18 -3.91 14.34
N GLY A 181 -6.57 -4.13 13.19
CA GLY A 181 -7.08 -4.99 12.14
C GLY A 181 -6.09 -6.08 11.77
N HIS A 182 -6.58 -7.16 11.18
CA HIS A 182 -5.75 -8.27 10.71
C HIS A 182 -5.35 -8.07 9.24
N ALA A 183 -4.07 -7.83 8.98
CA ALA A 183 -3.56 -7.62 7.61
C ALA A 183 -3.86 -8.80 6.67
N ASP A 184 -3.86 -10.03 7.19
CA ASP A 184 -4.17 -11.25 6.44
C ASP A 184 -5.65 -11.67 6.49
N GLY A 185 -6.47 -11.01 7.33
CA GLY A 185 -7.88 -11.34 7.51
C GLY A 185 -8.15 -12.66 8.21
N ILE A 186 -7.18 -13.19 8.96
CA ILE A 186 -7.23 -14.51 9.59
C ILE A 186 -7.00 -14.37 11.10
N GLY A 187 -8.04 -14.52 11.89
CA GLY A 187 -7.96 -14.51 13.34
C GLY A 187 -7.46 -15.82 13.94
N LEU A 188 -7.57 -15.94 15.26
CA LEU A 188 -7.13 -17.09 16.01
C LEU A 188 -7.78 -18.39 15.50
N GLY A 189 -7.00 -19.48 15.41
CA GLY A 189 -7.48 -20.76 14.92
C GLY A 189 -7.91 -20.79 13.45
N GLY A 190 -7.48 -19.81 12.64
CA GLY A 190 -7.84 -19.74 11.23
C GLY A 190 -9.21 -19.11 10.97
N ASN A 191 -9.82 -18.47 11.98
CA ASN A 191 -11.13 -17.83 11.83
C ASN A 191 -11.06 -16.62 10.90
N THR A 192 -11.85 -16.64 9.82
CA THR A 192 -11.98 -15.52 8.88
C THR A 192 -13.33 -14.81 8.98
N SER A 193 -14.24 -15.24 9.88
CA SER A 193 -15.61 -14.72 10.00
C SER A 193 -15.67 -13.41 10.79
N GLY A 194 -16.75 -12.66 10.59
CA GLY A 194 -17.05 -11.44 11.35
C GLY A 194 -15.87 -10.46 11.38
N SER A 195 -15.59 -9.88 12.53
CA SER A 195 -14.49 -8.93 12.73
C SER A 195 -13.11 -9.55 12.55
N SER A 196 -12.94 -10.87 12.75
CA SER A 196 -11.65 -11.55 12.53
C SER A 196 -11.10 -11.37 11.11
N GLY A 197 -11.97 -11.20 10.13
CA GLY A 197 -11.54 -10.92 8.76
C GLY A 197 -11.33 -9.45 8.41
N SER A 198 -11.58 -8.54 9.34
CA SER A 198 -11.45 -7.10 9.08
C SER A 198 -9.99 -6.69 9.05
N TRP A 199 -9.59 -6.02 7.97
CA TRP A 199 -8.22 -5.49 7.84
C TRP A 199 -7.96 -4.31 8.77
N ASN A 200 -8.99 -3.54 9.13
CA ASN A 200 -8.85 -2.28 9.89
C ASN A 200 -9.53 -2.28 11.26
N SER A 201 -10.39 -3.27 11.59
CA SER A 201 -11.15 -3.26 12.85
C SER A 201 -11.52 -4.66 13.31
N SER A 202 -10.54 -5.42 13.79
CA SER A 202 -10.72 -6.80 14.22
C SER A 202 -11.02 -6.92 15.72
N HIS A 203 -10.05 -6.55 16.55
CA HIS A 203 -10.16 -6.57 18.02
C HIS A 203 -9.27 -5.48 18.65
N ASP A 204 -9.27 -5.37 19.96
CA ASP A 204 -8.38 -4.46 20.67
C ASP A 204 -7.06 -5.17 20.98
N ASN A 205 -5.94 -4.44 20.95
CA ASN A 205 -4.68 -4.94 21.45
C ASN A 205 -4.74 -5.09 22.99
N GLN A 206 -3.70 -5.67 23.59
CA GLN A 206 -3.71 -5.87 25.03
C GLN A 206 -3.47 -4.57 25.80
N SER A 207 -2.52 -3.74 25.33
CA SER A 207 -2.21 -2.44 25.94
C SER A 207 -1.41 -1.56 24.99
N CYS A 208 -1.29 -0.28 25.34
CA CYS A 208 -0.42 0.65 24.63
C CYS A 208 1.03 0.66 25.17
N SER A 209 1.30 -0.01 26.30
CA SER A 209 2.67 -0.17 26.82
C SER A 209 3.46 -1.26 26.09
N ASP A 210 2.77 -2.23 25.49
CA ASP A 210 3.36 -3.26 24.66
C ASP A 210 2.38 -3.67 23.54
N THR A 211 2.77 -3.45 22.31
CA THR A 211 1.96 -3.77 21.11
C THR A 211 2.21 -5.17 20.55
N THR A 212 3.12 -5.95 21.16
CA THR A 212 3.55 -7.24 20.62
C THR A 212 2.65 -8.44 20.98
N PRO A 213 1.93 -8.47 22.10
CA PRO A 213 1.06 -9.57 22.44
C PRO A 213 -0.02 -9.82 21.39
N ARG A 214 -0.48 -11.09 21.30
CA ARG A 214 -1.60 -11.55 20.45
C ARG A 214 -1.41 -11.44 18.95
N GLY A 215 -0.18 -11.25 18.45
CA GLY A 215 0.09 -11.13 17.02
C GLY A 215 0.36 -9.70 16.56
N GLY A 216 0.62 -8.80 17.50
CA GLY A 216 1.03 -7.44 17.22
C GLY A 216 2.54 -7.26 17.04
N ALA A 217 2.93 -6.15 16.46
CA ALA A 217 4.29 -5.64 16.39
C ALA A 217 4.32 -4.10 16.30
N GLY A 218 3.19 -3.46 16.56
CA GLY A 218 3.03 -2.00 16.42
C GLY A 218 3.21 -1.49 15.00
N ARG A 219 2.86 -2.32 14.00
CA ARG A 219 2.81 -1.91 12.59
C ARG A 219 1.60 -1.03 12.34
N ILE A 220 1.69 -0.19 11.32
CA ILE A 220 0.61 0.69 10.85
C ILE A 220 0.45 0.56 9.33
N TYR A 221 -0.74 0.87 8.81
CA TYR A 221 -0.94 1.04 7.37
C TYR A 221 -0.54 2.46 6.96
N CYS A 222 0.08 2.57 5.79
CA CYS A 222 0.50 3.81 5.17
C CYS A 222 -0.16 3.95 3.80
N PHE A 223 -0.74 5.12 3.52
CA PHE A 223 -1.40 5.41 2.26
C PHE A 223 -0.89 6.71 1.65
N ALA A 224 -0.75 6.74 0.33
CA ALA A 224 -0.52 7.98 -0.39
C ALA A 224 -1.82 8.80 -0.40
N ALA A 225 -1.78 9.98 0.20
CA ALA A 225 -2.93 10.89 0.30
C ALA A 225 -3.08 11.77 -0.95
N LYS A 226 -2.00 12.01 -1.69
CA LYS A 226 -1.92 12.75 -2.96
C LYS A 226 -0.78 12.22 -3.79
#